data_0f0b9ad6bf8448c08429f2a209e7fe17
#
_entry.id   0f0b9ad6bf8448c08429f2a209e7fe17
#
_cell.length_a   1.000
_cell.length_b   1.000
_cell.length_c   1.000
_cell.angle_alpha   90.00
_cell.angle_beta   90.00
_cell.angle_gamma   90.00
#
_symmetry.space_group_name_H-M   'P 1'
#
loop_
_entity.id
_entity.type
_entity.pdbx_description
1 polymer ?
#
loop_
_entity_poly.entity_id
_entity_poly.type
_entity_poly.pdbx_seq_one_letter_code
_entity_poly.pdbx_strand_id
1 'polypeptide(L)'
;MSTVLDQLKNYTTVVADTGDFESIAQYKPTDATTNPSLILAATSKEQYAPLINDAIAYAKTKASTIDEQIEKAFDKLLVNFGCEILKIVPGRVSTEVDAQFSFDKEANIRKAREIIDLYQSVGISKERVLIKIASTWEGIQAARELESKYGIHCNLTLLFSFPQAVAAAEAGVTLISPFVGRILDWYKASTGKSYASHEDPGVQSVSTIYNYYKQHGYNTIVMGASFRNTGEIKELAGCDFLTISPQLLGELQAEKADLLRKLSPEAAKSAAAMDKVSFDETSFRWALNEDQMATEKLSDGIRKFHADAVKLRKILHEKLSA
;
A
#
# COMPACT_ATOMS: atom_id res chain seq x y z
N MET A 1 23.98 -21.73 4.64
CA MET A 1 23.42 -20.73 5.54
C MET A 1 22.16 -20.18 4.87
N SER A 2 21.10 -20.01 5.64
CA SER A 2 19.85 -19.37 5.24
C SER A 2 20.11 -17.90 4.88
N THR A 3 19.44 -17.36 3.86
CA THR A 3 19.57 -15.96 3.49
C THR A 3 18.84 -15.06 4.48
N VAL A 4 19.13 -13.76 4.47
CA VAL A 4 18.36 -12.78 5.30
C VAL A 4 16.89 -12.79 4.91
N LEU A 5 16.57 -12.95 3.61
CA LEU A 5 15.18 -13.07 3.15
C LEU A 5 14.48 -14.32 3.73
N ASP A 6 15.16 -15.46 3.74
CA ASP A 6 14.60 -16.70 4.31
C ASP A 6 14.31 -16.54 5.81
N GLN A 7 15.23 -15.89 6.54
CA GLN A 7 15.07 -15.64 7.97
C GLN A 7 13.94 -14.63 8.24
N LEU A 8 13.81 -13.58 7.41
CA LEU A 8 12.75 -12.60 7.52
C LEU A 8 11.36 -13.25 7.41
N LYS A 9 11.21 -14.20 6.49
CA LYS A 9 9.96 -14.95 6.30
C LYS A 9 9.51 -15.75 7.52
N ASN A 10 10.41 -16.03 8.47
CA ASN A 10 10.06 -16.70 9.73
C ASN A 10 9.39 -15.75 10.74
N TYR A 11 9.55 -14.44 10.58
CA TYR A 11 9.10 -13.42 11.52
C TYR A 11 8.02 -12.52 10.95
N THR A 12 8.02 -12.33 9.63
CA THR A 12 7.23 -11.32 8.93
C THR A 12 6.64 -11.93 7.65
N THR A 13 5.39 -11.62 7.35
CA THR A 13 4.84 -11.91 6.03
C THR A 13 5.48 -10.98 5.00
N VAL A 14 6.21 -11.56 4.06
CA VAL A 14 6.88 -10.83 2.98
C VAL A 14 5.92 -10.61 1.83
N VAL A 15 5.78 -9.34 1.44
CA VAL A 15 4.92 -8.85 0.37
C VAL A 15 5.79 -8.22 -0.71
N ALA A 16 5.44 -8.42 -1.98
CA ALA A 16 6.16 -7.80 -3.09
C ALA A 16 5.47 -6.50 -3.53
N ASP A 17 6.25 -5.44 -3.68
CA ASP A 17 5.78 -4.12 -4.10
C ASP A 17 6.19 -3.87 -5.55
N THR A 18 5.33 -4.25 -6.51
CA THR A 18 5.61 -4.08 -7.94
C THR A 18 4.38 -4.32 -8.83
N GLY A 19 4.35 -3.63 -9.99
CA GLY A 19 3.49 -3.97 -11.13
C GLY A 19 4.15 -4.97 -12.07
N ASP A 20 5.46 -5.18 -11.96
CA ASP A 20 6.23 -6.14 -12.76
C ASP A 20 6.18 -7.53 -12.11
N PHE A 21 5.06 -8.21 -12.26
CA PHE A 21 4.78 -9.44 -11.53
C PHE A 21 5.65 -10.64 -11.96
N GLU A 22 6.22 -10.65 -13.15
CA GLU A 22 7.14 -11.72 -13.55
C GLU A 22 8.43 -11.71 -12.72
N SER A 23 8.84 -10.53 -12.23
CA SER A 23 10.06 -10.37 -11.44
C SER A 23 9.96 -10.94 -10.03
N ILE A 24 8.75 -11.20 -9.50
CA ILE A 24 8.54 -11.54 -8.09
C ILE A 24 8.39 -13.04 -7.81
N ALA A 25 8.07 -13.84 -8.82
CA ALA A 25 7.82 -15.28 -8.64
C ALA A 25 8.97 -16.00 -7.94
N GLN A 26 10.21 -15.65 -8.25
CA GLN A 26 11.40 -16.24 -7.65
C GLN A 26 11.55 -16.01 -6.14
N TYR A 27 10.98 -14.92 -5.61
CA TYR A 27 11.07 -14.59 -4.19
C TYR A 27 9.95 -15.22 -3.35
N LYS A 28 8.92 -15.77 -4.00
CA LYS A 28 7.77 -16.43 -3.38
C LYS A 28 7.13 -15.57 -2.27
N PRO A 29 6.71 -14.32 -2.57
CA PRO A 29 6.00 -13.50 -1.61
C PRO A 29 4.62 -14.08 -1.33
N THR A 30 4.07 -13.77 -0.16
CA THR A 30 2.70 -14.19 0.21
C THR A 30 1.65 -13.33 -0.46
N ASP A 31 1.83 -12.01 -0.43
CA ASP A 31 0.94 -11.00 -1.00
C ASP A 31 1.72 -10.10 -1.97
N ALA A 32 1.01 -9.24 -2.70
CA ALA A 32 1.62 -8.18 -3.49
C ALA A 32 0.84 -6.87 -3.37
N THR A 33 1.55 -5.78 -3.51
CA THR A 33 0.98 -4.43 -3.56
C THR A 33 1.29 -3.77 -4.90
N THR A 34 0.31 -3.06 -5.44
CA THR A 34 0.46 -2.19 -6.60
C THR A 34 0.05 -0.76 -6.25
N ASN A 35 0.34 0.15 -7.15
CA ASN A 35 -0.18 1.51 -7.18
C ASN A 35 -0.10 2.03 -8.63
N PRO A 36 -0.72 3.17 -8.97
CA PRO A 36 -0.70 3.69 -10.33
C PRO A 36 0.71 3.91 -10.90
N SER A 37 1.66 4.32 -10.08
CA SER A 37 3.06 4.53 -10.50
C SER A 37 3.73 3.21 -10.92
N LEU A 38 3.51 2.14 -10.16
CA LEU A 38 4.05 0.81 -10.47
C LEU A 38 3.39 0.21 -11.72
N ILE A 39 2.10 0.38 -11.89
CA ILE A 39 1.37 -0.05 -13.09
C ILE A 39 1.86 0.74 -14.31
N LEU A 40 1.98 2.07 -14.20
CA LEU A 40 2.51 2.91 -15.27
C LEU A 40 3.91 2.44 -15.71
N ALA A 41 4.81 2.18 -14.77
CA ALA A 41 6.14 1.65 -15.08
C ALA A 41 6.08 0.29 -15.79
N ALA A 42 5.19 -0.60 -15.39
CA ALA A 42 5.00 -1.90 -16.02
C ALA A 42 4.45 -1.79 -17.45
N THR A 43 3.58 -0.82 -17.73
CA THR A 43 2.97 -0.65 -19.07
C THR A 43 3.98 -0.29 -20.18
N SER A 44 5.19 0.15 -19.81
CA SER A 44 6.27 0.37 -20.77
C SER A 44 6.91 -0.93 -21.28
N LYS A 45 6.63 -2.06 -20.67
CA LYS A 45 7.16 -3.38 -21.03
C LYS A 45 6.24 -4.07 -22.04
N GLU A 46 6.80 -4.49 -23.16
CA GLU A 46 6.06 -5.11 -24.25
C GLU A 46 5.28 -6.37 -23.83
N GLN A 47 5.82 -7.13 -22.91
CA GLN A 47 5.20 -8.35 -22.39
C GLN A 47 3.83 -8.13 -21.72
N TYR A 48 3.55 -6.90 -21.26
CA TYR A 48 2.27 -6.54 -20.64
C TYR A 48 1.27 -5.85 -21.59
N ALA A 49 1.63 -5.66 -22.87
CA ALA A 49 0.73 -5.12 -23.87
C ALA A 49 -0.61 -5.86 -23.99
N PRO A 50 -0.69 -7.20 -23.87
CA PRO A 50 -1.96 -7.90 -23.87
C PRO A 50 -2.95 -7.44 -22.79
N LEU A 51 -2.48 -7.07 -21.60
CA LEU A 51 -3.33 -6.57 -20.51
C LEU A 51 -3.94 -5.22 -20.84
N ILE A 52 -3.19 -4.36 -21.53
CA ILE A 52 -3.67 -3.06 -22.01
C ILE A 52 -4.70 -3.27 -23.12
N ASN A 53 -4.41 -4.14 -24.07
CA ASN A 53 -5.31 -4.42 -25.20
C ASN A 53 -6.65 -5.00 -24.73
N ASP A 54 -6.64 -5.90 -23.73
CA ASP A 54 -7.85 -6.43 -23.12
C ASP A 54 -8.66 -5.33 -22.43
N ALA A 55 -8.01 -4.43 -21.68
CA ALA A 55 -8.68 -3.31 -21.05
C ALA A 55 -9.34 -2.36 -22.07
N ILE A 56 -8.68 -2.09 -23.20
CA ILE A 56 -9.23 -1.31 -24.30
C ILE A 56 -10.44 -1.99 -24.94
N ALA A 57 -10.34 -3.28 -25.25
CA ALA A 57 -11.44 -4.05 -25.82
C ALA A 57 -12.66 -4.06 -24.88
N TYR A 58 -12.43 -4.29 -23.60
CA TYR A 58 -13.47 -4.23 -22.58
C TYR A 58 -14.17 -2.87 -22.56
N ALA A 59 -13.41 -1.78 -22.50
CA ALA A 59 -13.95 -0.42 -22.40
C ALA A 59 -14.85 -0.06 -23.60
N LYS A 60 -14.45 -0.45 -24.81
CA LYS A 60 -15.25 -0.24 -26.04
C LYS A 60 -16.62 -0.94 -26.00
N THR A 61 -16.76 -2.01 -25.23
CA THR A 61 -18.05 -2.71 -25.03
C THR A 61 -18.90 -2.15 -23.92
N LYS A 62 -18.35 -1.30 -23.04
CA LYS A 62 -19.01 -0.85 -21.80
C LYS A 62 -19.38 0.64 -21.79
N ALA A 63 -18.86 1.42 -22.71
CA ALA A 63 -19.10 2.85 -22.77
C ALA A 63 -19.10 3.36 -24.23
N SER A 64 -19.83 4.44 -24.46
CA SER A 64 -20.00 5.03 -25.80
C SER A 64 -19.11 6.26 -26.04
N THR A 65 -18.77 6.98 -24.99
CA THR A 65 -17.91 8.16 -25.08
C THR A 65 -16.46 7.81 -24.75
N ILE A 66 -15.55 8.56 -25.36
CA ILE A 66 -14.11 8.33 -25.14
C ILE A 66 -13.72 8.49 -23.67
N ASP A 67 -14.27 9.49 -22.98
CA ASP A 67 -13.96 9.74 -21.58
C ASP A 67 -14.42 8.60 -20.67
N GLU A 68 -15.63 8.08 -20.88
CA GLU A 68 -16.13 6.91 -20.14
C GLU A 68 -15.31 5.65 -20.48
N GLN A 69 -14.89 5.49 -21.73
CA GLN A 69 -14.05 4.37 -22.15
C GLN A 69 -12.68 4.42 -21.46
N ILE A 70 -12.08 5.61 -21.32
CA ILE A 70 -10.82 5.78 -20.58
C ILE A 70 -10.96 5.31 -19.13
N GLU A 71 -12.01 5.74 -18.43
CA GLU A 71 -12.24 5.32 -17.04
C GLU A 71 -12.48 3.80 -16.92
N LYS A 72 -13.28 3.23 -17.83
CA LYS A 72 -13.50 1.77 -17.85
C LYS A 72 -12.22 0.98 -18.16
N ALA A 73 -11.40 1.47 -19.09
CA ALA A 73 -10.12 0.87 -19.42
C ALA A 73 -9.13 0.98 -18.26
N PHE A 74 -9.11 2.12 -17.57
CA PHE A 74 -8.25 2.35 -16.41
C PHE A 74 -8.54 1.34 -15.29
N ASP A 75 -9.79 1.25 -14.86
CA ASP A 75 -10.19 0.29 -13.82
C ASP A 75 -9.91 -1.15 -14.23
N LYS A 76 -10.24 -1.51 -15.49
CA LYS A 76 -10.01 -2.85 -16.02
C LYS A 76 -8.53 -3.20 -16.08
N LEU A 77 -7.67 -2.24 -16.43
CA LEU A 77 -6.22 -2.45 -16.48
C LEU A 77 -5.64 -2.76 -15.11
N LEU A 78 -6.06 -2.02 -14.07
CA LEU A 78 -5.64 -2.28 -12.69
C LEU A 78 -6.04 -3.69 -12.25
N VAL A 79 -7.26 -4.10 -12.58
CA VAL A 79 -7.78 -5.45 -12.26
C VAL A 79 -7.03 -6.51 -13.06
N ASN A 80 -6.72 -6.28 -14.33
CA ASN A 80 -5.95 -7.22 -15.14
C ASN A 80 -4.56 -7.50 -14.53
N PHE A 81 -3.84 -6.47 -14.11
CA PHE A 81 -2.58 -6.65 -13.39
C PHE A 81 -2.77 -7.42 -12.07
N GLY A 82 -3.80 -7.07 -11.31
CA GLY A 82 -4.12 -7.77 -10.06
C GLY A 82 -4.42 -9.25 -10.27
N CYS A 83 -5.15 -9.61 -11.33
CA CYS A 83 -5.46 -11.01 -11.66
C CYS A 83 -4.21 -11.80 -12.01
N GLU A 84 -3.28 -11.24 -12.78
CA GLU A 84 -2.01 -11.91 -13.09
C GLU A 84 -1.14 -12.09 -11.84
N ILE A 85 -1.07 -11.08 -10.98
CA ILE A 85 -0.38 -11.18 -9.69
C ILE A 85 -0.96 -12.30 -8.83
N LEU A 86 -2.29 -12.43 -8.77
CA LEU A 86 -2.98 -13.45 -7.97
C LEU A 86 -2.74 -14.89 -8.45
N LYS A 87 -2.23 -15.08 -9.66
CA LYS A 87 -1.76 -16.39 -10.13
C LYS A 87 -0.42 -16.78 -9.51
N ILE A 88 0.36 -15.80 -9.04
CA ILE A 88 1.72 -15.96 -8.51
C ILE A 88 1.70 -16.00 -6.97
N VAL A 89 0.94 -15.12 -6.33
CA VAL A 89 0.88 -15.03 -4.87
C VAL A 89 -0.27 -15.85 -4.31
N PRO A 90 -0.07 -16.58 -3.20
CA PRO A 90 -1.15 -17.36 -2.58
C PRO A 90 -2.15 -16.52 -1.80
N GLY A 91 -1.77 -15.32 -1.37
CA GLY A 91 -2.56 -14.43 -0.54
C GLY A 91 -3.37 -13.39 -1.34
N ARG A 92 -3.14 -12.12 -1.05
CA ARG A 92 -3.94 -11.00 -1.57
C ARG A 92 -3.12 -10.05 -2.44
N VAL A 93 -3.82 -9.33 -3.31
CA VAL A 93 -3.27 -8.17 -4.03
C VAL A 93 -3.93 -6.90 -3.54
N SER A 94 -3.16 -5.82 -3.36
CA SER A 94 -3.70 -4.48 -3.12
C SER A 94 -3.83 -3.74 -4.44
N THR A 95 -5.06 -3.28 -4.72
CA THR A 95 -5.41 -2.46 -5.90
C THR A 95 -5.92 -1.10 -5.43
N GLU A 96 -5.33 -0.03 -5.93
CA GLU A 96 -5.52 1.32 -5.40
C GLU A 96 -6.63 2.08 -6.14
N VAL A 97 -7.52 2.70 -5.37
CA VAL A 97 -8.46 3.71 -5.85
C VAL A 97 -7.68 4.99 -6.22
N ASP A 98 -8.04 5.64 -7.32
CA ASP A 98 -7.38 6.86 -7.77
C ASP A 98 -7.31 7.91 -6.66
N ALA A 99 -6.11 8.45 -6.45
CA ALA A 99 -5.83 9.44 -5.41
C ALA A 99 -6.63 10.75 -5.57
N GLN A 100 -7.20 11.03 -6.76
CA GLN A 100 -8.10 12.17 -6.93
C GLN A 100 -9.33 12.13 -6.00
N PHE A 101 -9.73 10.94 -5.55
CA PHE A 101 -10.86 10.76 -4.65
C PHE A 101 -10.48 10.86 -3.16
N SER A 102 -9.24 11.19 -2.84
CA SER A 102 -8.74 11.16 -1.44
C SER A 102 -9.57 12.01 -0.48
N PHE A 103 -10.28 13.03 -0.95
CA PHE A 103 -11.11 13.93 -0.15
C PHE A 103 -12.61 13.75 -0.40
N ASP A 104 -13.01 12.66 -1.05
CA ASP A 104 -14.41 12.33 -1.34
C ASP A 104 -14.70 10.90 -0.87
N LYS A 105 -15.34 10.81 0.31
CA LYS A 105 -15.69 9.52 0.93
C LYS A 105 -16.57 8.66 0.01
N GLU A 106 -17.61 9.25 -0.56
CA GLU A 106 -18.59 8.53 -1.37
C GLU A 106 -17.99 8.04 -2.70
N ALA A 107 -17.12 8.85 -3.30
CA ALA A 107 -16.41 8.45 -4.51
C ALA A 107 -15.45 7.28 -4.24
N ASN A 108 -14.74 7.28 -3.10
CA ASN A 108 -13.90 6.15 -2.69
C ASN A 108 -14.73 4.87 -2.54
N ILE A 109 -15.88 4.94 -1.86
CA ILE A 109 -16.76 3.78 -1.66
C ILE A 109 -17.27 3.25 -3.00
N ARG A 110 -17.78 4.13 -3.85
CA ARG A 110 -18.29 3.76 -5.18
C ARG A 110 -17.19 3.08 -6.01
N LYS A 111 -16.02 3.70 -6.11
CA LYS A 111 -14.90 3.18 -6.92
C LYS A 111 -14.37 1.85 -6.38
N ALA A 112 -14.25 1.72 -5.07
CA ALA A 112 -13.84 0.47 -4.43
C ALA A 112 -14.78 -0.68 -4.78
N ARG A 113 -16.09 -0.44 -4.73
CA ARG A 113 -17.10 -1.44 -5.11
C ARG A 113 -17.02 -1.80 -6.60
N GLU A 114 -16.87 -0.81 -7.48
CA GLU A 114 -16.69 -1.05 -8.92
C GLU A 114 -15.47 -1.94 -9.21
N ILE A 115 -14.34 -1.70 -8.54
CA ILE A 115 -13.12 -2.52 -8.67
C ILE A 115 -13.37 -3.95 -8.18
N ILE A 116 -14.03 -4.13 -7.05
CA ILE A 116 -14.37 -5.46 -6.53
C ILE A 116 -15.32 -6.19 -7.48
N ASP A 117 -16.33 -5.51 -8.03
CA ASP A 117 -17.25 -6.10 -9.01
C ASP A 117 -16.50 -6.59 -10.27
N LEU A 118 -15.50 -5.84 -10.73
CA LEU A 118 -14.64 -6.27 -11.83
C LEU A 118 -13.84 -7.54 -11.50
N TYR A 119 -13.25 -7.62 -10.30
CA TYR A 119 -12.56 -8.83 -9.85
C TYR A 119 -13.51 -10.03 -9.79
N GLN A 120 -14.71 -9.85 -9.22
CA GLN A 120 -15.72 -10.91 -9.13
C GLN A 120 -16.21 -11.35 -10.50
N SER A 121 -16.33 -10.44 -11.47
CA SER A 121 -16.74 -10.75 -12.84
C SER A 121 -15.79 -11.70 -13.58
N VAL A 122 -14.54 -11.78 -13.13
CA VAL A 122 -13.51 -12.69 -13.67
C VAL A 122 -13.17 -13.84 -12.71
N GLY A 123 -14.04 -14.09 -11.72
CA GLY A 123 -13.95 -15.23 -10.82
C GLY A 123 -13.00 -15.04 -9.62
N ILE A 124 -12.56 -13.83 -9.35
CA ILE A 124 -11.72 -13.53 -8.17
C ILE A 124 -12.60 -13.09 -7.00
N SER A 125 -12.49 -13.82 -5.88
CA SER A 125 -13.18 -13.46 -4.65
C SER A 125 -12.65 -12.16 -4.06
N LYS A 126 -13.52 -11.33 -3.50
CA LYS A 126 -13.14 -10.12 -2.76
C LYS A 126 -12.18 -10.41 -1.58
N GLU A 127 -12.18 -11.63 -1.05
CA GLU A 127 -11.25 -12.05 0.01
C GLU A 127 -9.77 -12.11 -0.45
N ARG A 128 -9.53 -12.12 -1.77
CA ARG A 128 -8.21 -12.08 -2.39
C ARG A 128 -7.73 -10.67 -2.72
N VAL A 129 -8.51 -9.64 -2.38
CA VAL A 129 -8.24 -8.24 -2.77
C VAL A 129 -8.29 -7.34 -1.55
N LEU A 130 -7.29 -6.44 -1.45
CA LEU A 130 -7.32 -5.28 -0.55
C LEU A 130 -7.52 -4.04 -1.42
N ILE A 131 -8.54 -3.27 -1.15
CA ILE A 131 -8.73 -1.96 -1.79
C ILE A 131 -7.84 -0.95 -1.08
N LYS A 132 -6.92 -0.36 -1.82
CA LYS A 132 -5.92 0.57 -1.31
C LYS A 132 -6.44 2.00 -1.44
N ILE A 133 -6.48 2.73 -0.32
CA ILE A 133 -7.08 4.08 -0.21
C ILE A 133 -6.10 4.96 0.59
N ALA A 134 -5.94 6.23 0.16
CA ALA A 134 -5.12 7.20 0.89
C ALA A 134 -5.69 7.48 2.29
N SER A 135 -4.82 7.61 3.28
CA SER A 135 -5.16 7.78 4.70
C SER A 135 -5.50 9.24 5.05
N THR A 136 -6.40 9.84 4.29
CA THR A 136 -7.11 11.07 4.66
C THR A 136 -8.25 10.73 5.63
N TRP A 137 -8.85 11.72 6.28
CA TRP A 137 -10.04 11.48 7.09
C TRP A 137 -11.15 10.81 6.27
N GLU A 138 -11.43 11.35 5.09
CA GLU A 138 -12.44 10.83 4.15
C GLU A 138 -12.13 9.39 3.71
N GLY A 139 -10.86 9.11 3.40
CA GLY A 139 -10.41 7.76 3.02
C GLY A 139 -10.56 6.75 4.15
N ILE A 140 -10.24 7.14 5.38
CA ILE A 140 -10.40 6.30 6.57
C ILE A 140 -11.88 6.01 6.83
N GLN A 141 -12.78 7.00 6.70
CA GLN A 141 -14.21 6.81 6.87
C GLN A 141 -14.81 5.95 5.74
N ALA A 142 -14.31 6.09 4.52
CA ALA A 142 -14.69 5.21 3.41
C ALA A 142 -14.30 3.75 3.70
N ALA A 143 -13.08 3.53 4.17
CA ALA A 143 -12.60 2.20 4.53
C ALA A 143 -13.41 1.58 5.68
N ARG A 144 -13.79 2.36 6.70
CA ARG A 144 -14.69 1.92 7.77
C ARG A 144 -16.00 1.37 7.23
N GLU A 145 -16.59 2.07 6.28
CA GLU A 145 -17.87 1.67 5.69
C GLU A 145 -17.70 0.46 4.77
N LEU A 146 -16.66 0.42 3.95
CA LEU A 146 -16.34 -0.71 3.07
C LEU A 146 -16.15 -2.00 3.86
N GLU A 147 -15.39 -1.97 4.96
CA GLU A 147 -15.16 -3.12 5.82
C GLU A 147 -16.45 -3.56 6.53
N SER A 148 -17.17 -2.64 7.15
CA SER A 148 -18.30 -2.96 8.04
C SER A 148 -19.60 -3.29 7.30
N LYS A 149 -19.88 -2.62 6.17
CA LYS A 149 -21.15 -2.80 5.44
C LYS A 149 -21.02 -3.70 4.22
N TYR A 150 -19.89 -3.66 3.53
CA TYR A 150 -19.71 -4.36 2.26
C TYR A 150 -18.80 -5.57 2.35
N GLY A 151 -18.12 -5.77 3.50
CA GLY A 151 -17.15 -6.84 3.68
C GLY A 151 -16.01 -6.73 2.65
N ILE A 152 -15.63 -5.52 2.27
CA ILE A 152 -14.51 -5.21 1.37
C ILE A 152 -13.32 -4.82 2.23
N HIS A 153 -12.26 -5.60 2.15
CA HIS A 153 -11.04 -5.36 2.91
C HIS A 153 -10.21 -4.23 2.32
N CYS A 154 -9.68 -3.38 3.19
CA CYS A 154 -8.95 -2.18 2.80
C CYS A 154 -7.50 -2.20 3.30
N ASN A 155 -6.63 -1.56 2.49
CA ASN A 155 -5.26 -1.19 2.80
C ASN A 155 -5.17 0.34 2.79
N LEU A 156 -5.05 0.96 3.98
CA LEU A 156 -4.89 2.40 4.08
C LEU A 156 -3.43 2.80 3.87
N THR A 157 -3.17 3.43 2.73
CA THR A 157 -1.84 3.86 2.26
C THR A 157 -1.58 5.35 2.49
N LEU A 158 -0.39 5.83 2.13
CA LEU A 158 0.05 7.20 2.39
C LEU A 158 -0.13 7.57 3.85
N LEU A 159 0.31 6.66 4.71
CA LEU A 159 0.25 6.79 6.16
C LEU A 159 1.63 7.19 6.68
N PHE A 160 1.71 8.35 7.31
CA PHE A 160 2.95 8.99 7.73
C PHE A 160 2.94 9.41 9.21
N SER A 161 1.81 9.23 9.91
CA SER A 161 1.67 9.73 11.27
C SER A 161 0.92 8.77 12.20
N PHE A 162 1.14 8.98 13.49
CA PHE A 162 0.44 8.24 14.52
C PHE A 162 -1.08 8.49 14.55
N PRO A 163 -1.60 9.74 14.41
CA PRO A 163 -3.05 9.95 14.33
C PRO A 163 -3.74 9.21 13.19
N GLN A 164 -3.10 9.13 12.01
CA GLN A 164 -3.63 8.33 10.91
C GLN A 164 -3.73 6.85 11.29
N ALA A 165 -2.70 6.30 11.94
CA ALA A 165 -2.69 4.90 12.36
C ALA A 165 -3.77 4.60 13.42
N VAL A 166 -3.97 5.50 14.38
CA VAL A 166 -5.02 5.37 15.40
C VAL A 166 -6.40 5.39 14.77
N ALA A 167 -6.69 6.39 13.94
CA ALA A 167 -7.99 6.50 13.27
C ALA A 167 -8.29 5.29 12.38
N ALA A 168 -7.29 4.76 11.68
CA ALA A 168 -7.41 3.55 10.86
C ALA A 168 -7.76 2.31 11.70
N ALA A 169 -7.10 2.11 12.84
CA ALA A 169 -7.41 0.99 13.74
C ALA A 169 -8.82 1.10 14.34
N GLU A 170 -9.22 2.29 14.75
CA GLU A 170 -10.59 2.56 15.25
C GLU A 170 -11.66 2.38 14.16
N ALA A 171 -11.29 2.56 12.90
CA ALA A 171 -12.16 2.27 11.75
C ALA A 171 -12.31 0.76 11.49
N GLY A 172 -11.52 -0.09 12.14
CA GLY A 172 -11.57 -1.54 11.98
C GLY A 172 -11.05 -2.02 10.62
N VAL A 173 -10.12 -1.29 10.01
CA VAL A 173 -9.56 -1.67 8.71
C VAL A 173 -8.66 -2.90 8.82
N THR A 174 -8.61 -3.67 7.74
CA THR A 174 -7.81 -4.90 7.68
C THR A 174 -6.33 -4.61 7.81
N LEU A 175 -5.81 -3.58 7.09
CA LEU A 175 -4.38 -3.36 6.97
C LEU A 175 -4.07 -1.87 6.74
N ILE A 176 -2.93 -1.44 7.32
CA ILE A 176 -2.33 -0.14 7.04
C ILE A 176 -0.94 -0.32 6.42
N SER A 177 -0.55 0.63 5.55
CA SER A 177 0.76 0.69 4.91
C SER A 177 1.50 1.98 5.32
N PRO A 178 2.09 2.05 6.51
CA PRO A 178 2.93 3.19 6.88
C PRO A 178 4.20 3.23 6.04
N PHE A 179 4.56 4.42 5.54
CA PHE A 179 5.71 4.63 4.70
C PHE A 179 6.97 4.90 5.53
N VAL A 180 8.03 4.16 5.25
CA VAL A 180 9.30 4.26 6.00
C VAL A 180 10.27 5.19 5.28
N GLY A 181 10.64 4.89 4.05
CA GLY A 181 11.69 5.61 3.34
C GLY A 181 11.32 7.04 2.97
N ARG A 182 10.04 7.36 2.72
CA ARG A 182 9.62 8.74 2.45
C ARG A 182 9.67 9.61 3.70
N ILE A 183 9.48 9.04 4.88
CA ILE A 183 9.72 9.74 6.15
C ILE A 183 11.22 10.05 6.29
N LEU A 184 12.08 9.06 6.06
CA LEU A 184 13.53 9.25 6.07
C LEU A 184 13.97 10.37 5.10
N ASP A 185 13.45 10.37 3.88
CA ASP A 185 13.75 11.37 2.85
C ASP A 185 13.44 12.79 3.37
N TRP A 186 12.27 12.98 3.99
CA TRP A 186 11.86 14.27 4.54
C TRP A 186 12.81 14.74 5.64
N TYR A 187 13.14 13.87 6.60
CA TYR A 187 14.03 14.22 7.70
C TYR A 187 15.46 14.51 7.23
N LYS A 188 15.98 13.74 6.27
CA LYS A 188 17.30 14.02 5.66
C LYS A 188 17.31 15.37 4.96
N ALA A 189 16.29 15.70 4.20
CA ALA A 189 16.17 16.99 3.51
C ALA A 189 16.01 18.16 4.50
N SER A 190 15.20 17.97 5.55
CA SER A 190 14.90 19.01 6.53
C SER A 190 16.04 19.27 7.50
N THR A 191 16.77 18.23 7.92
CA THR A 191 17.81 18.35 8.97
C THR A 191 19.23 18.34 8.42
N GLY A 192 19.44 17.89 7.20
CA GLY A 192 20.77 17.65 6.61
C GLY A 192 21.56 16.51 7.28
N LYS A 193 20.91 15.70 8.13
CA LYS A 193 21.54 14.61 8.87
C LYS A 193 21.41 13.29 8.13
N SER A 194 22.38 12.40 8.36
CA SER A 194 22.27 10.97 8.06
C SER A 194 21.80 10.23 9.32
N TYR A 195 21.09 9.12 9.12
CA TYR A 195 20.53 8.30 10.20
C TYR A 195 21.04 6.87 10.06
N ALA A 196 21.51 6.29 11.15
CA ALA A 196 21.71 4.85 11.20
C ALA A 196 20.35 4.12 11.14
N SER A 197 20.31 2.88 10.71
CA SER A 197 19.03 2.17 10.49
C SER A 197 18.14 2.13 11.74
N HIS A 198 18.74 1.96 12.93
CA HIS A 198 18.01 1.95 14.19
C HIS A 198 17.55 3.36 14.67
N GLU A 199 18.10 4.42 14.10
CA GLU A 199 17.73 5.83 14.36
C GLU A 199 16.82 6.40 13.28
N ASP A 200 16.54 5.64 12.23
CA ASP A 200 15.72 6.04 11.10
C ASP A 200 14.32 6.46 11.57
N PRO A 201 13.89 7.71 11.29
CA PRO A 201 12.59 8.19 11.75
C PRO A 201 11.40 7.39 11.21
N GLY A 202 11.53 6.84 10.00
CA GLY A 202 10.52 5.96 9.41
C GLY A 202 10.42 4.63 10.14
N VAL A 203 11.56 4.03 10.49
CA VAL A 203 11.62 2.81 11.32
C VAL A 203 10.99 3.05 12.69
N GLN A 204 11.34 4.16 13.35
CA GLN A 204 10.79 4.52 14.66
C GLN A 204 9.28 4.74 14.59
N SER A 205 8.77 5.40 13.55
CA SER A 205 7.34 5.61 13.33
C SER A 205 6.58 4.29 13.26
N VAL A 206 7.01 3.36 12.41
CA VAL A 206 6.35 2.05 12.25
C VAL A 206 6.46 1.21 13.50
N SER A 207 7.59 1.21 14.18
CA SER A 207 7.78 0.49 15.45
C SER A 207 6.83 0.99 16.54
N THR A 208 6.64 2.31 16.64
CA THR A 208 5.69 2.92 17.57
C THR A 208 4.25 2.50 17.26
N ILE A 209 3.84 2.54 16.00
CA ILE A 209 2.50 2.11 15.56
C ILE A 209 2.29 0.62 15.87
N TYR A 210 3.28 -0.22 15.55
CA TYR A 210 3.21 -1.65 15.83
C TYR A 210 3.02 -1.92 17.32
N ASN A 211 3.83 -1.30 18.19
CA ASN A 211 3.72 -1.46 19.63
C ASN A 211 2.37 -0.99 20.15
N TYR A 212 1.89 0.16 19.69
CA TYR A 212 0.58 0.68 20.09
C TYR A 212 -0.55 -0.28 19.71
N TYR A 213 -0.56 -0.82 18.50
CA TYR A 213 -1.59 -1.77 18.08
C TYR A 213 -1.58 -3.03 18.92
N LYS A 214 -0.40 -3.58 19.23
CA LYS A 214 -0.28 -4.78 20.04
C LYS A 214 -0.66 -4.54 21.51
N GLN A 215 -0.31 -3.38 22.07
CA GLN A 215 -0.69 -3.01 23.44
C GLN A 215 -2.20 -2.86 23.60
N HIS A 216 -2.89 -2.32 22.61
CA HIS A 216 -4.32 -2.05 22.65
C HIS A 216 -5.19 -3.12 21.97
N GLY A 217 -4.60 -4.23 21.53
CA GLY A 217 -5.33 -5.38 21.00
C GLY A 217 -6.01 -5.12 19.64
N TYR A 218 -5.48 -4.19 18.83
CA TYR A 218 -5.99 -3.97 17.49
C TYR A 218 -5.55 -5.11 16.55
N ASN A 219 -6.49 -5.60 15.73
CA ASN A 219 -6.24 -6.66 14.75
C ASN A 219 -5.75 -6.13 13.41
N THR A 220 -5.76 -4.83 13.20
CA THR A 220 -5.26 -4.21 11.96
C THR A 220 -3.81 -4.58 11.71
N ILE A 221 -3.52 -5.11 10.53
CA ILE A 221 -2.18 -5.53 10.13
C ILE A 221 -1.33 -4.28 9.86
N VAL A 222 -0.14 -4.25 10.43
CA VAL A 222 0.87 -3.22 10.14
C VAL A 222 1.81 -3.73 9.06
N MET A 223 1.79 -3.08 7.91
CA MET A 223 2.66 -3.39 6.79
C MET A 223 3.60 -2.22 6.47
N GLY A 224 4.84 -2.30 6.90
CA GLY A 224 5.85 -1.31 6.52
C GLY A 224 6.02 -1.26 4.99
N ALA A 225 6.16 -0.06 4.44
CA ALA A 225 6.18 0.17 2.99
C ALA A 225 7.19 1.24 2.57
N SER A 226 7.49 1.29 1.27
CA SER A 226 8.32 2.34 0.67
C SER A 226 9.73 2.42 1.27
N PHE A 227 10.45 1.32 1.24
CA PHE A 227 11.82 1.24 1.78
C PHE A 227 12.86 1.84 0.85
N ARG A 228 13.93 2.39 1.42
CA ARG A 228 15.10 2.93 0.72
C ARG A 228 16.30 1.97 0.76
N ASN A 229 16.39 1.15 1.79
CA ASN A 229 17.52 0.25 2.01
C ASN A 229 17.11 -0.99 2.82
N THR A 230 17.96 -2.01 2.81
CA THR A 230 17.72 -3.25 3.57
C THR A 230 17.85 -3.07 5.07
N GLY A 231 18.54 -2.03 5.53
CA GLY A 231 18.66 -1.70 6.96
C GLY A 231 17.32 -1.38 7.59
N GLU A 232 16.48 -0.58 6.91
CA GLU A 232 15.10 -0.28 7.34
C GLU A 232 14.28 -1.57 7.50
N ILE A 233 14.40 -2.48 6.55
CA ILE A 233 13.69 -3.77 6.55
C ILE A 233 14.15 -4.63 7.73
N LYS A 234 15.46 -4.74 7.95
CA LYS A 234 16.04 -5.55 9.04
C LYS A 234 15.65 -5.01 10.42
N GLU A 235 15.59 -3.69 10.59
CA GLU A 235 15.13 -3.08 11.85
C GLU A 235 13.62 -3.27 12.11
N LEU A 236 12.85 -3.62 11.09
CA LEU A 236 11.42 -3.95 11.21
C LEU A 236 11.12 -5.45 11.15
N ALA A 237 12.14 -6.31 11.24
CA ALA A 237 11.95 -7.76 11.27
C ALA A 237 11.06 -8.17 12.45
N GLY A 238 9.96 -8.85 12.16
CA GLY A 238 8.90 -9.17 13.12
C GLY A 238 7.65 -8.29 13.00
N CYS A 239 7.69 -7.20 12.21
CA CYS A 239 6.49 -6.51 11.79
C CYS A 239 5.52 -7.50 11.13
N ASP A 240 4.22 -7.27 11.24
CA ASP A 240 3.22 -8.20 10.70
C ASP A 240 3.50 -8.49 9.22
N PHE A 241 3.62 -7.45 8.40
CA PHE A 241 3.92 -7.50 6.98
C PHE A 241 4.98 -6.45 6.62
N LEU A 242 5.75 -6.70 5.56
CA LEU A 242 6.61 -5.71 4.90
C LEU A 242 6.46 -5.86 3.39
N THR A 243 6.07 -4.79 2.70
CA THR A 243 6.02 -4.79 1.23
C THR A 243 7.31 -4.21 0.67
N ILE A 244 8.00 -5.02 -0.11
CA ILE A 244 9.40 -4.83 -0.47
C ILE A 244 9.53 -4.86 -1.99
N SER A 245 10.28 -3.90 -2.55
CA SER A 245 10.56 -3.88 -3.99
C SER A 245 11.40 -5.09 -4.44
N PRO A 246 11.29 -5.52 -5.70
CA PRO A 246 12.10 -6.62 -6.23
C PRO A 246 13.60 -6.41 -6.06
N GLN A 247 14.10 -5.19 -6.19
CA GLN A 247 15.51 -4.88 -5.97
C GLN A 247 15.94 -5.22 -4.55
N LEU A 248 15.21 -4.73 -3.54
CA LEU A 248 15.53 -4.98 -2.13
C LEU A 248 15.31 -6.45 -1.74
N LEU A 249 14.31 -7.12 -2.33
CA LEU A 249 14.15 -8.58 -2.18
C LEU A 249 15.39 -9.33 -2.67
N GLY A 250 15.95 -8.92 -3.80
CA GLY A 250 17.19 -9.50 -4.35
C GLY A 250 18.39 -9.28 -3.44
N GLU A 251 18.53 -8.09 -2.87
CA GLU A 251 19.61 -7.78 -1.92
C GLU A 251 19.50 -8.65 -0.66
N LEU A 252 18.30 -8.77 -0.07
CA LEU A 252 18.04 -9.63 1.10
C LEU A 252 18.28 -11.11 0.80
N GLN A 253 17.98 -11.57 -0.42
CA GLN A 253 18.22 -12.94 -0.86
C GLN A 253 19.71 -13.24 -1.05
N ALA A 254 20.49 -12.24 -1.47
CA ALA A 254 21.94 -12.38 -1.64
C ALA A 254 22.71 -12.34 -0.31
N GLU A 255 22.18 -11.70 0.72
CA GLU A 255 22.81 -11.52 2.01
C GLU A 255 22.71 -12.79 2.88
N LYS A 256 23.86 -13.26 3.39
CA LYS A 256 23.97 -14.44 4.28
C LYS A 256 24.54 -14.00 5.63
N ALA A 257 23.71 -13.30 6.39
CA ALA A 257 24.02 -12.86 7.74
C ALA A 257 22.90 -13.28 8.69
N ASP A 258 23.12 -13.26 9.98
CA ASP A 258 22.07 -13.49 10.96
C ASP A 258 21.14 -12.30 11.04
N LEU A 259 19.83 -12.57 11.05
CA LEU A 259 18.79 -11.56 11.20
C LEU A 259 18.17 -11.65 12.59
N LEU A 260 18.30 -10.58 13.36
CA LEU A 260 17.65 -10.47 14.66
C LEU A 260 16.18 -10.02 14.50
N ARG A 261 15.27 -10.72 15.17
CA ARG A 261 13.89 -10.26 15.29
C ARG A 261 13.86 -9.01 16.16
N LYS A 262 13.28 -7.92 15.65
CA LYS A 262 13.19 -6.61 16.33
C LYS A 262 11.81 -6.35 16.94
N LEU A 263 10.75 -6.84 16.30
CA LEU A 263 9.37 -6.63 16.70
C LEU A 263 8.70 -7.97 17.02
N SER A 264 7.98 -8.00 18.12
CA SER A 264 7.08 -9.11 18.48
C SER A 264 5.93 -8.61 19.35
N PRO A 265 4.78 -9.32 19.40
CA PRO A 265 3.68 -8.96 20.29
C PRO A 265 4.09 -8.95 21.77
N GLU A 266 4.97 -9.86 22.18
CA GLU A 266 5.49 -9.97 23.54
C GLU A 266 6.36 -8.76 23.89
N ALA A 267 7.30 -8.39 23.02
CA ALA A 267 8.15 -7.22 23.19
C ALA A 267 7.34 -5.93 23.21
N ALA A 268 6.32 -5.82 22.35
CA ALA A 268 5.41 -4.67 22.32
C ALA A 268 4.66 -4.48 23.64
N LYS A 269 4.16 -5.56 24.24
CA LYS A 269 3.47 -5.53 25.54
C LYS A 269 4.39 -5.18 26.70
N SER A 270 5.68 -5.50 26.58
CA SER A 270 6.71 -5.21 27.59
C SER A 270 7.37 -3.83 27.39
N ALA A 271 7.12 -3.16 26.28
CA ALA A 271 7.62 -1.81 26.00
C ALA A 271 6.92 -0.78 26.90
N ALA A 272 7.42 0.46 26.89
CA ALA A 272 6.78 1.57 27.60
C ALA A 272 5.30 1.68 27.23
N ALA A 273 4.43 1.73 28.24
CA ALA A 273 2.99 1.80 28.03
C ALA A 273 2.61 3.10 27.31
N MET A 274 1.77 2.99 26.31
CA MET A 274 1.17 4.12 25.61
C MET A 274 -0.31 4.23 25.97
N ASP A 275 -0.74 5.43 26.32
CA ASP A 275 -2.16 5.68 26.58
C ASP A 275 -2.98 5.46 25.33
N LYS A 276 -4.17 4.87 25.51
CA LYS A 276 -5.12 4.75 24.40
C LYS A 276 -5.70 6.11 24.07
N VAL A 277 -5.58 6.49 22.79
CA VAL A 277 -6.09 7.77 22.28
C VAL A 277 -7.16 7.52 21.22
N SER A 278 -7.99 8.53 20.97
CA SER A 278 -9.03 8.52 19.96
C SER A 278 -9.11 9.86 19.27
N PHE A 279 -9.54 9.87 18.01
CA PHE A 279 -9.66 11.08 17.21
C PHE A 279 -11.05 11.17 16.56
N ASP A 280 -11.70 12.31 16.77
CA ASP A 280 -12.78 12.78 15.89
C ASP A 280 -12.19 13.54 14.68
N GLU A 281 -13.04 14.01 13.77
CA GLU A 281 -12.56 14.70 12.57
C GLU A 281 -11.74 15.95 12.91
N THR A 282 -12.20 16.76 13.85
CA THR A 282 -11.53 18.01 14.21
C THR A 282 -10.16 17.75 14.82
N SER A 283 -10.08 16.86 15.79
CA SER A 283 -8.82 16.50 16.46
C SER A 283 -7.86 15.74 15.54
N PHE A 284 -8.37 14.90 14.63
CA PHE A 284 -7.56 14.23 13.61
C PHE A 284 -6.91 15.25 12.67
N ARG A 285 -7.70 16.16 12.10
CA ARG A 285 -7.18 17.19 11.18
C ARG A 285 -6.18 18.09 11.86
N TRP A 286 -6.44 18.46 13.11
CA TRP A 286 -5.49 19.27 13.89
C TRP A 286 -4.19 18.52 14.16
N ALA A 287 -4.26 17.30 14.66
CA ALA A 287 -3.06 16.50 14.95
C ALA A 287 -2.22 16.23 13.70
N LEU A 288 -2.88 15.98 12.55
CA LEU A 288 -2.18 15.83 11.27
C LEU A 288 -1.51 17.14 10.83
N ASN A 289 -2.20 18.29 11.00
CA ASN A 289 -1.65 19.61 10.67
C ASN A 289 -0.41 19.95 11.52
N GLU A 290 -0.39 19.57 12.79
CA GLU A 290 0.77 19.79 13.67
C GLU A 290 2.00 18.94 13.30
N ASP A 291 1.79 17.84 12.58
CA ASP A 291 2.87 17.03 12.01
C ASP A 291 3.19 17.51 10.59
N GLN A 292 4.19 18.41 10.50
CA GLN A 292 4.59 19.00 9.23
C GLN A 292 5.02 17.93 8.21
N MET A 293 5.84 16.98 8.63
CA MET A 293 6.30 15.90 7.76
C MET A 293 5.11 15.10 7.20
N ALA A 294 4.20 14.67 8.04
CA ALA A 294 3.03 13.89 7.60
C ALA A 294 2.11 14.69 6.67
N THR A 295 1.84 15.94 6.99
CA THR A 295 1.02 16.84 6.16
C THR A 295 1.63 17.03 4.77
N GLU A 296 2.92 17.33 4.70
CA GLU A 296 3.62 17.52 3.42
C GLU A 296 3.69 16.23 2.61
N LYS A 297 4.02 15.10 3.24
CA LYS A 297 4.18 13.81 2.55
C LYS A 297 2.86 13.21 2.10
N LEU A 298 1.78 13.37 2.85
CA LEU A 298 0.45 12.95 2.42
C LEU A 298 0.01 13.72 1.17
N SER A 299 0.07 15.04 1.21
CA SER A 299 -0.28 15.89 0.07
C SER A 299 0.59 15.61 -1.17
N ASP A 300 1.90 15.48 -0.99
CA ASP A 300 2.83 15.17 -2.07
C ASP A 300 2.56 13.79 -2.68
N GLY A 301 2.28 12.78 -1.84
CA GLY A 301 1.94 11.43 -2.28
C GLY A 301 0.65 11.38 -3.10
N ILE A 302 -0.40 12.07 -2.66
CA ILE A 302 -1.67 12.18 -3.40
C ILE A 302 -1.44 12.80 -4.78
N ARG A 303 -0.72 13.92 -4.84
CA ARG A 303 -0.40 14.59 -6.12
C ARG A 303 0.40 13.70 -7.07
N LYS A 304 1.43 13.02 -6.57
CA LYS A 304 2.29 12.15 -7.37
C LYS A 304 1.54 10.94 -7.92
N PHE A 305 0.75 10.27 -7.08
CA PHE A 305 -0.03 9.12 -7.53
C PHE A 305 -1.09 9.52 -8.56
N HIS A 306 -1.74 10.66 -8.34
CA HIS A 306 -2.69 11.17 -9.33
C HIS A 306 -2.00 11.57 -10.64
N ALA A 307 -0.86 12.24 -10.59
CA ALA A 307 -0.10 12.59 -11.80
C ALA A 307 0.27 11.34 -12.63
N ASP A 308 0.64 10.24 -11.99
CA ASP A 308 0.93 9.00 -12.69
C ASP A 308 -0.35 8.30 -13.21
N ALA A 309 -1.47 8.41 -12.51
CA ALA A 309 -2.76 7.97 -13.01
C ALA A 309 -3.19 8.77 -14.27
N VAL A 310 -2.93 10.06 -14.30
CA VAL A 310 -3.18 10.91 -15.50
C VAL A 310 -2.33 10.46 -16.67
N LYS A 311 -1.05 10.16 -16.47
CA LYS A 311 -0.17 9.61 -17.53
C LYS A 311 -0.70 8.27 -18.05
N LEU A 312 -1.17 7.41 -17.17
CA LEU A 312 -1.74 6.12 -17.56
C LEU A 312 -3.01 6.30 -18.39
N ARG A 313 -3.91 7.23 -18.00
CA ARG A 313 -5.09 7.59 -18.78
C ARG A 313 -4.74 8.13 -20.17
N LYS A 314 -3.66 8.91 -20.27
CA LYS A 314 -3.18 9.40 -21.57
C LYS A 314 -2.77 8.27 -22.51
N ILE A 315 -2.05 7.26 -21.99
CA ILE A 315 -1.70 6.06 -22.76
C ILE A 315 -2.96 5.34 -23.26
N LEU A 316 -3.96 5.18 -22.39
CA LEU A 316 -5.23 4.55 -22.74
C LEU A 316 -6.00 5.37 -23.78
N HIS A 317 -6.05 6.70 -23.63
CA HIS A 317 -6.68 7.59 -24.60
C HIS A 317 -6.05 7.43 -26.01
N GLU A 318 -4.72 7.45 -26.11
CA GLU A 318 -4.00 7.27 -27.37
C GLU A 318 -4.36 5.93 -28.03
N LYS A 319 -4.46 4.86 -27.27
CA LYS A 319 -4.83 3.53 -27.78
C LYS A 319 -6.32 3.39 -28.12
N LEU A 320 -7.21 4.09 -27.43
CA LEU A 320 -8.63 4.11 -27.75
C LEU A 320 -8.94 4.92 -29.00
N SER A 321 -8.11 5.92 -29.31
CA SER A 321 -8.26 6.82 -30.46
C SER A 321 -7.58 6.30 -31.74
N ALA A 322 -6.73 5.30 -31.62
CA ALA A 322 -6.07 4.63 -32.75
C ALA A 322 -6.98 3.58 -33.38
#